data_87b844d57b851f90d9ff5e021d989a11
#
_entry.id   87b844d57b851f90d9ff5e021d989a11
#
_cell.length_a   1.000
_cell.length_b   1.000
_cell.length_c   1.000
_cell.angle_alpha   90.00
_cell.angle_beta   90.00
_cell.angle_gamma   90.00
#
_symmetry.space_group_name_H-M   'P 1'
#
loop_
_entity.id
_entity.type
_entity.pdbx_description
1 polymer ?
#
loop_
_entity_poly.entity_id
_entity_poly.type
_entity_poly.pdbx_seq_one_letter_code
_entity_poly.pdbx_strand_id
1 'polypeptide(L)' 'MDKDTHVSLHRSRMGRIDKMLKSGRFEDLYREFKAAPSSTQSEYFMMEARRKVGPQEIEDMAKRLGIHGQPGR' A
#
# COMPACT_ATOMS: atom_id res chain seq x y z
N MET A 1 13.39 1.09 2.17
CA MET A 1 12.41 0.12 1.64
C MET A 1 12.69 -0.14 0.18
N ASP A 2 12.62 -1.37 -0.24
CA ASP A 2 12.71 -1.69 -1.67
C ASP A 2 11.50 -2.55 -2.06
N LYS A 3 11.44 -2.97 -3.32
CA LYS A 3 10.25 -3.66 -3.82
C LYS A 3 10.00 -5.01 -3.17
N ASP A 4 11.03 -5.62 -2.58
CA ASP A 4 10.90 -6.92 -1.94
C ASP A 4 10.74 -6.81 -0.42
N THR A 5 10.74 -5.61 0.12
CA THR A 5 10.55 -5.42 1.55
C THR A 5 9.20 -5.97 1.97
N HIS A 6 9.19 -6.74 3.05
CA HIS A 6 7.94 -7.30 3.57
C HIS A 6 7.15 -6.22 4.30
N VAL A 7 5.91 -6.04 3.90
CA VAL A 7 5.02 -5.06 4.51
C VAL A 7 3.64 -5.68 4.67
N SER A 8 2.76 -5.01 5.39
CA SER A 8 1.36 -5.43 5.48
C SER A 8 0.47 -4.29 5.00
N LEU A 9 -0.63 -4.65 4.35
CA LEU A 9 -1.59 -3.68 3.82
C LEU A 9 -2.81 -3.64 4.73
N HIS A 10 -3.20 -2.45 5.11
CA HIS A 10 -4.33 -2.25 6.01
C HIS A 10 -5.29 -1.22 5.41
N ARG A 11 -6.50 -1.21 5.91
CA ARG A 11 -7.48 -0.23 5.48
C ARG A 11 -8.14 0.38 6.70
N SER A 12 -8.21 1.72 6.74
CA SER A 12 -8.81 2.45 7.83
C SER A 12 -10.13 3.06 7.37
N ARG A 13 -11.22 2.73 8.07
CA ARG A 13 -12.53 3.28 7.76
C ARG A 13 -13.11 3.98 8.97
N MET A 14 -13.56 5.22 8.77
CA MET A 14 -14.29 6.00 9.79
C MET A 14 -13.54 6.07 11.11
N GLY A 15 -12.23 6.23 11.04
CA GLY A 15 -11.42 6.39 12.24
C GLY A 15 -11.17 5.11 13.02
N ARG A 16 -11.65 3.98 12.54
CA ARG A 16 -11.39 2.72 13.21
C ARG A 16 -10.09 2.11 12.72
N ILE A 17 -9.40 1.46 13.63
CA ILE A 17 -8.22 0.70 13.27
C ILE A 17 -8.65 -0.55 12.56
N ASP A 18 -7.99 -0.84 11.46
CA ASP A 18 -8.43 -1.85 10.65
C ASP A 18 -7.80 -3.12 10.79
N LYS A 19 -8.37 -4.05 10.11
CA LYS A 19 -7.82 -5.33 9.88
C LYS A 19 -6.68 -5.26 8.92
N MET A 20 -5.65 -6.09 9.13
CA MET A 20 -4.67 -6.34 8.11
C MET A 20 -5.35 -7.12 6.98
N LEU A 21 -5.31 -6.57 5.77
CA LEU A 21 -5.93 -7.20 4.63
C LEU A 21 -5.02 -8.25 4.01
N LYS A 22 -3.72 -7.95 3.95
CA LYS A 22 -2.79 -8.82 3.28
C LYS A 22 -1.38 -8.46 3.71
N SER A 23 -0.47 -9.41 3.67
CA SER A 23 0.95 -9.13 3.89
C SER A 23 1.77 -9.75 2.78
N GLY A 24 2.94 -9.20 2.51
CA GLY A 24 3.80 -9.70 1.45
C GLY A 24 4.80 -8.64 1.04
N ARG A 25 5.31 -8.78 -0.18
CA ARG A 25 6.29 -7.83 -0.70
C ARG A 25 5.62 -6.52 -1.06
N PHE A 26 6.34 -5.43 -0.89
CA PHE A 26 5.82 -4.10 -1.19
C PHE A 26 5.27 -4.02 -2.61
N GLU A 27 5.99 -4.57 -3.59
CA GLU A 27 5.56 -4.52 -4.98
C GLU A 27 4.19 -5.16 -5.18
N ASP A 28 3.98 -6.33 -4.57
CA ASP A 28 2.72 -7.05 -4.69
C ASP A 28 1.58 -6.28 -4.01
N LEU A 29 1.84 -5.74 -2.83
CA LEU A 29 0.81 -5.00 -2.10
C LEU A 29 0.51 -3.65 -2.74
N TYR A 30 1.50 -3.06 -3.40
CA TYR A 30 1.27 -1.83 -4.14
C TYR A 30 0.25 -2.07 -5.27
N ARG A 31 0.36 -3.21 -5.95
CA ARG A 31 -0.61 -3.55 -6.99
C ARG A 31 -2.00 -3.73 -6.44
N GLU A 32 -2.12 -4.36 -5.25
CA GLU A 32 -3.41 -4.50 -4.57
C GLU A 32 -3.98 -3.12 -4.23
N PHE A 33 -3.13 -2.23 -3.71
CA PHE A 33 -3.52 -0.88 -3.38
C PHE A 33 -4.03 -0.13 -4.62
N LYS A 34 -3.34 -0.25 -5.74
CA LYS A 34 -3.73 0.45 -6.97
C LYS A 34 -4.96 -0.18 -7.62
N ALA A 35 -5.25 -1.44 -7.32
CA ALA A 35 -6.45 -2.10 -7.84
C ALA A 35 -7.71 -1.60 -7.14
N ALA A 36 -7.58 -0.99 -5.96
CA ALA A 36 -8.73 -0.44 -5.25
C ALA A 36 -9.24 0.81 -5.96
N PRO A 37 -10.55 1.10 -5.86
CA PRO A 37 -11.08 2.34 -6.43
C PRO A 37 -10.36 3.55 -5.86
N SER A 38 -10.11 4.55 -6.70
CA SER A 38 -9.35 5.72 -6.28
C SER A 38 -9.98 6.43 -5.09
N SER A 39 -11.31 6.39 -4.99
CA SER A 39 -12.01 7.02 -3.87
C SER A 39 -11.73 6.35 -2.54
N THR A 40 -11.30 5.10 -2.54
CA THR A 40 -10.99 4.38 -1.32
C THR A 40 -9.49 4.27 -1.03
N GLN A 41 -8.65 4.61 -1.99
CA GLN A 41 -7.20 4.49 -1.80
C GLN A 41 -6.69 5.32 -0.63
N SER A 42 -7.33 6.44 -0.34
CA SER A 42 -6.93 7.28 0.79
C SER A 42 -7.14 6.60 2.14
N GLU A 43 -7.94 5.54 2.18
CA GLU A 43 -8.20 4.79 3.41
C GLU A 43 -7.15 3.71 3.68
N TYR A 44 -6.29 3.46 2.71
CA TYR A 44 -5.31 2.38 2.82
C TYR A 44 -4.00 2.89 3.38
N PHE A 45 -3.29 2.03 4.07
CA PHE A 45 -1.93 2.32 4.49
C PHE A 45 -1.17 1.00 4.62
N MET A 46 0.14 1.10 4.65
CA MET A 46 0.99 -0.07 4.83
C MET A 46 1.77 0.06 6.12
N MET A 47 2.15 -1.08 6.68
CA MET A 47 3.04 -1.10 7.84
C MET A 47 4.32 -1.80 7.45
N GLU A 48 5.43 -1.14 7.69
CA GLU A 48 6.75 -1.72 7.53
C GLU A 48 7.35 -1.80 8.93
N ALA A 49 7.36 -2.98 9.50
CA ALA A 49 7.75 -3.16 10.90
C ALA A 49 6.84 -2.30 11.78
N ARG A 50 7.37 -1.26 12.42
CA ARG A 50 6.59 -0.40 13.29
C ARG A 50 6.24 0.94 12.65
N ARG A 51 6.60 1.10 11.38
CA ARG A 51 6.39 2.37 10.70
C ARG A 51 5.13 2.32 9.84
N LYS A 52 4.28 3.33 10.01
CA LYS A 52 3.09 3.47 9.19
C LYS A 52 3.44 4.26 7.93
N VAL A 53 3.02 3.72 6.77
CA VAL A 53 3.27 4.35 5.48
C VAL A 53 1.91 4.70 4.88
N GLY A 54 1.61 5.98 4.79
CA GLY A 54 0.33 6.44 4.27
C GLY A 54 0.24 6.37 2.75
N PRO A 55 -0.96 6.67 2.18
CA PRO A 55 -1.17 6.52 0.73
C PRO A 55 -0.21 7.34 -0.11
N GLN A 56 0.04 8.59 0.27
CA GLN A 56 0.93 9.45 -0.51
C GLN A 56 2.37 8.91 -0.46
N GLU A 57 2.78 8.45 0.70
CA GLU A 57 4.12 7.91 0.87
C GLU A 57 4.29 6.60 0.09
N ILE A 58 3.23 5.80 0.02
CA ILE A 58 3.22 4.59 -0.79
C ILE A 58 3.48 4.93 -2.25
N GLU A 59 2.79 5.95 -2.77
CA GLU A 59 2.98 6.38 -4.15
C GLU A 59 4.39 6.89 -4.41
N ASP A 60 4.91 7.70 -3.50
CA ASP A 60 6.25 8.24 -3.63
C ASP A 60 7.30 7.14 -3.62
N MET A 61 7.12 6.16 -2.75
CA MET A 61 8.04 5.05 -2.64
C MET A 61 8.02 4.21 -3.92
N ALA A 62 6.83 3.96 -4.47
CA ALA A 62 6.70 3.20 -5.69
C ALA A 62 7.40 3.90 -6.86
N LYS A 63 7.28 5.22 -6.93
CA LYS A 63 7.99 5.98 -7.95
C LYS A 63 9.49 5.83 -7.84
N ARG A 64 10.01 5.92 -6.62
CA ARG A 64 11.46 5.78 -6.40
C ARG A 64 11.96 4.40 -6.79
N LEU A 65 11.13 3.38 -6.59
CA LEU A 65 11.50 2.01 -6.90
C LEU A 65 11.21 1.62 -8.34
N GLY A 66 10.60 2.51 -9.12
CA GLY A 66 10.25 2.23 -10.50
C GLY A 66 9.13 1.24 -10.66
N ILE A 67 8.26 1.11 -9.67
CA ILE A 67 7.15 0.19 -9.74
C ILE A 67 5.98 0.84 -10.44
N HIS A 68 5.41 0.14 -11.42
CA HIS A 68 4.24 0.63 -12.13
C HIS A 68 3.05 -0.23 -11.74
N GLY A 69 2.11 0.36 -11.03
CA GLY A 69 0.95 -0.35 -10.55
C GLY A 69 -0.28 -0.13 -11.39
N GLN A 70 -0.13 0.07 -12.69
CA GLN A 70 -1.28 0.32 -13.54
C GLN A 70 -1.98 -0.98 -13.91
N PRO A 71 -3.24 -1.16 -13.52
CA PRO A 71 -3.97 -2.34 -13.87
C PRO A 71 -4.32 -2.32 -15.36
N GLY A 72 -4.56 -3.47 -15.91
CA GLY A 72 -5.05 -3.58 -17.26
C GLY A 72 -4.02 -3.41 -18.36
N ARG A 73 -2.79 -3.53 -18.01
CA ARG A 73 -1.73 -3.39 -19.01
C ARG A 73 -1.06 -4.69 -19.27
#